data_834dbcb7803c49b5071eaabe6ed23858
#
_entry.id   834dbcb7803c49b5071eaabe6ed23858
#
_cell.length_a   1.000
_cell.length_b   1.000
_cell.length_c   1.000
_cell.angle_alpha   90.00
_cell.angle_beta   90.00
_cell.angle_gamma   90.00
#
_symmetry.space_group_name_H-M   'P 1'
#
loop_
_entity.id
_entity.type
_entity.pdbx_description
1 polymer ?
#
loop_
_entity_poly.entity_id
_entity_poly.type
_entity_poly.pdbx_seq_one_letter_code
_entity_poly.pdbx_strand_id
1 'polypeptide(L)'
;MEAKKNILTYEGLKKYEDELQDLKVVKRREVAQKIKEAREQGDLSENAEYDAAKDEQRDIEARIEELEKILKNAEVVDEDEVDLERINIGCKVKILDVEYNDELEYKIVGSTEANSLKGKISNESPVGKALIGAKVGDVINVETPAGVFQYKVLEIQRSN
;
A
#
# COMPACT_ATOMS: atom_id res chain seq x y z
N MET A 1 -8.25 14.97 18.57
CA MET A 1 -8.45 14.53 17.18
C MET A 1 -8.04 13.06 17.05
N GLU A 2 -8.95 12.21 16.69
CA GLU A 2 -8.63 10.80 16.50
C GLU A 2 -7.81 10.63 15.22
N ALA A 3 -6.76 9.82 15.28
CA ALA A 3 -5.97 9.50 14.11
C ALA A 3 -6.79 8.63 13.14
N LYS A 4 -6.70 8.93 11.86
CA LYS A 4 -7.35 8.14 10.82
C LYS A 4 -6.79 6.72 10.83
N LYS A 5 -7.65 5.72 10.85
CA LYS A 5 -7.24 4.32 10.78
C LYS A 5 -6.77 3.95 9.39
N ASN A 6 -5.69 3.18 9.33
CA ASN A 6 -5.20 2.60 8.08
C ASN A 6 -5.90 1.26 7.86
N ILE A 7 -6.63 1.16 6.76
CA ILE A 7 -7.34 -0.07 6.42
C ILE A 7 -6.40 -0.98 5.64
N LEU A 8 -6.18 -2.19 6.16
CA LEU A 8 -5.27 -3.16 5.57
C LEU A 8 -5.98 -4.49 5.33
N THR A 9 -5.57 -5.19 4.28
CA THR A 9 -5.89 -6.60 4.13
C THR A 9 -4.99 -7.41 5.08
N TYR A 10 -5.35 -8.65 5.35
CA TYR A 10 -4.52 -9.53 6.17
C TYR A 10 -3.13 -9.72 5.55
N GLU A 11 -3.09 -9.89 4.23
CA GLU A 11 -1.83 -10.00 3.48
C GLU A 11 -0.96 -8.75 3.64
N GLY A 12 -1.56 -7.57 3.52
CA GLY A 12 -0.85 -6.29 3.69
C GLY A 12 -0.32 -6.11 5.11
N LEU A 13 -1.13 -6.47 6.10
CA LEU A 13 -0.72 -6.43 7.52
C LEU A 13 0.52 -7.30 7.74
N LYS A 14 0.48 -8.54 7.27
CA LYS A 14 1.60 -9.47 7.42
C LYS A 14 2.85 -8.96 6.72
N LYS A 15 2.70 -8.43 5.52
CA LYS A 15 3.81 -7.87 4.75
C LYS A 15 4.51 -6.74 5.51
N TYR A 16 3.74 -5.83 6.11
CA TYR A 16 4.31 -4.73 6.90
C TYR A 16 4.94 -5.22 8.19
N GLU A 17 4.34 -6.19 8.86
CA GLU A 17 4.92 -6.79 10.06
C GLU A 17 6.26 -7.47 9.77
N ASP A 18 6.34 -8.22 8.66
CA ASP A 18 7.56 -8.90 8.24
C ASP A 18 8.64 -7.89 7.87
N GLU A 19 8.29 -6.83 7.14
CA GLU A 19 9.23 -5.76 6.80
C GLU A 19 9.76 -5.07 8.06
N LEU A 20 8.88 -4.76 9.02
CA LEU A 20 9.28 -4.12 10.27
C LEU A 20 10.23 -5.00 11.06
N GLN A 21 9.96 -6.29 11.15
CA GLN A 21 10.82 -7.23 11.85
C GLN A 21 12.20 -7.33 11.18
N ASP A 22 12.24 -7.40 9.86
CA ASP A 22 13.50 -7.44 9.10
C ASP A 22 14.34 -6.19 9.35
N LEU A 23 13.71 -5.01 9.32
CA LEU A 23 14.40 -3.76 9.59
C LEU A 23 14.97 -3.71 11.00
N LYS A 24 14.21 -4.13 11.99
CA LYS A 24 14.64 -4.09 13.40
C LYS A 24 15.70 -5.13 13.73
N VAL A 25 15.57 -6.34 13.21
CA VAL A 25 16.44 -7.47 13.58
C VAL A 25 17.66 -7.56 12.68
N VAL A 26 17.47 -7.43 11.36
CA VAL A 26 18.54 -7.66 10.37
C VAL A 26 19.19 -6.36 9.93
N LYS A 27 18.42 -5.42 9.41
CA LYS A 27 18.97 -4.19 8.80
C LYS A 27 19.67 -3.29 9.80
N ARG A 28 19.12 -3.12 10.98
CA ARG A 28 19.79 -2.36 12.04
C ARG A 28 21.16 -2.91 12.37
N ARG A 29 21.26 -4.23 12.46
CA ARG A 29 22.53 -4.91 12.77
C ARG A 29 23.53 -4.73 11.64
N GLU A 30 23.09 -4.93 10.41
CA GLU A 30 23.96 -4.78 9.24
C GLU A 30 24.51 -3.37 9.11
N VAL A 31 23.67 -2.35 9.29
CA VAL A 31 24.12 -0.95 9.17
C VAL A 31 25.01 -0.56 10.36
N ALA A 32 24.74 -1.05 11.55
CA ALA A 32 25.60 -0.82 12.71
C ALA A 32 27.00 -1.38 12.47
N GLN A 33 27.10 -2.55 11.85
CA GLN A 33 28.36 -3.15 11.48
C GLN A 33 29.11 -2.32 10.43
N LYS A 34 28.40 -1.82 9.42
CA LYS A 34 28.97 -0.93 8.40
C LYS A 34 29.54 0.34 9.02
N ILE A 35 28.82 0.94 9.97
CA ILE A 35 29.28 2.14 10.68
C ILE A 35 30.55 1.84 11.47
N LYS A 36 30.58 0.72 12.18
CA LYS A 36 31.77 0.30 12.95
C LYS A 36 32.98 0.11 12.04
N GLU A 37 32.82 -0.61 10.94
CA GLU A 37 33.91 -0.84 9.98
C GLU A 37 34.38 0.48 9.35
N ALA A 38 33.50 1.39 9.03
CA ALA A 38 33.85 2.69 8.47
C ALA A 38 34.67 3.53 9.48
N ARG A 39 34.31 3.48 10.77
CA ARG A 39 35.09 4.14 11.84
C ARG A 39 36.48 3.60 11.96
N GLU A 40 36.65 2.29 11.83
CA GLU A 40 37.94 1.61 11.94
C GLU A 40 38.89 1.96 10.80
N GLN A 41 38.38 2.49 9.67
CA GLN A 41 39.19 2.87 8.51
C GLN A 41 39.83 4.25 8.61
N GLY A 42 39.56 5.02 9.66
CA GLY A 42 40.28 6.25 9.91
C GLY A 42 39.48 7.53 9.95
N ASP A 43 39.89 8.56 9.17
CA ASP A 43 39.38 9.90 9.25
C ASP A 43 37.87 10.00 8.87
N LEU A 44 37.03 10.30 9.86
CA LEU A 44 35.60 10.40 9.69
C LEU A 44 35.17 11.64 8.91
N SER A 45 36.00 12.68 8.84
CA SER A 45 35.64 13.93 8.16
C SER A 45 35.61 13.80 6.64
N GLU A 46 36.33 12.82 6.09
CA GLU A 46 36.39 12.55 4.64
C GLU A 46 35.99 11.14 4.29
N ASN A 47 35.33 10.42 5.21
CA ASN A 47 34.97 9.02 5.02
C ASN A 47 33.60 8.89 4.40
N ALA A 48 33.55 8.73 3.06
CA ALA A 48 32.31 8.58 2.31
C ALA A 48 31.53 7.33 2.71
N GLU A 49 32.22 6.26 3.11
CA GLU A 49 31.56 5.02 3.56
C GLU A 49 30.84 5.23 4.89
N TYR A 50 31.45 6.01 5.78
CA TYR A 50 30.83 6.36 7.07
C TYR A 50 29.57 7.20 6.83
N ASP A 51 29.64 8.21 5.98
CA ASP A 51 28.51 9.07 5.66
C ASP A 51 27.37 8.28 5.02
N ALA A 52 27.69 7.39 4.07
CA ALA A 52 26.70 6.54 3.41
C ALA A 52 26.03 5.59 4.41
N ALA A 53 26.78 5.01 5.33
CA ALA A 53 26.23 4.13 6.36
C ALA A 53 25.34 4.88 7.35
N LYS A 54 25.69 6.12 7.70
CA LYS A 54 24.85 6.96 8.57
C LYS A 54 23.55 7.35 7.87
N ASP A 55 23.60 7.63 6.57
CA ASP A 55 22.41 7.92 5.77
C ASP A 55 21.49 6.69 5.70
N GLU A 56 22.06 5.52 5.47
CA GLU A 56 21.32 4.27 5.46
C GLU A 56 20.64 4.00 6.82
N GLN A 57 21.36 4.25 7.92
CA GLN A 57 20.80 4.11 9.27
C GLN A 57 19.59 5.03 9.47
N ARG A 58 19.71 6.26 9.00
CA ARG A 58 18.63 7.27 9.10
C ARG A 58 17.39 6.81 8.32
N ASP A 59 17.60 6.27 7.12
CA ASP A 59 16.50 5.77 6.27
C ASP A 59 15.81 4.55 6.92
N ILE A 60 16.59 3.64 7.50
CA ILE A 60 16.07 2.48 8.21
C ILE A 60 15.20 2.92 9.39
N GLU A 61 15.69 3.86 10.21
CA GLU A 61 14.94 4.34 11.38
C GLU A 61 13.67 5.10 10.98
N ALA A 62 13.72 5.86 9.90
CA ALA A 62 12.53 6.57 9.39
C ALA A 62 11.48 5.56 8.91
N ARG A 63 11.89 4.50 8.21
CA ARG A 63 10.96 3.48 7.73
C ARG A 63 10.34 2.68 8.88
N ILE A 64 11.14 2.38 9.91
CA ILE A 64 10.65 1.71 11.13
C ILE A 64 9.55 2.55 11.77
N GLU A 65 9.78 3.84 11.95
CA GLU A 65 8.80 4.75 12.54
C GLU A 65 7.52 4.80 11.72
N GLU A 66 7.64 4.90 10.40
CA GLU A 66 6.49 4.91 9.49
C GLU A 66 5.68 3.62 9.61
N LEU A 67 6.33 2.45 9.59
CA LEU A 67 5.65 1.16 9.72
C LEU A 67 4.99 1.00 11.07
N GLU A 68 5.63 1.44 12.16
CA GLU A 68 5.04 1.39 13.48
C GLU A 68 3.76 2.23 13.57
N LYS A 69 3.74 3.40 12.92
CA LYS A 69 2.54 4.25 12.85
C LYS A 69 1.43 3.58 12.04
N ILE A 70 1.77 3.00 10.89
CA ILE A 70 0.79 2.28 10.05
C ILE A 70 0.16 1.13 10.85
N LEU A 71 0.96 0.32 11.51
CA LEU A 71 0.50 -0.85 12.25
C LEU A 71 -0.27 -0.49 13.50
N LYS A 72 0.12 0.59 14.17
CA LYS A 72 -0.58 1.07 15.38
C LYS A 72 -2.02 1.46 15.08
N ASN A 73 -2.27 2.05 13.93
CA ASN A 73 -3.58 2.55 13.52
C ASN A 73 -4.26 1.63 12.49
N ALA A 74 -3.81 0.39 12.39
CA ALA A 74 -4.32 -0.54 11.40
C ALA A 74 -5.68 -1.11 11.78
N GLU A 75 -6.56 -1.19 10.79
CA GLU A 75 -7.82 -1.93 10.86
C GLU A 75 -7.76 -2.98 9.75
N VAL A 76 -7.88 -4.25 10.14
CA VAL A 76 -7.74 -5.37 9.19
C VAL A 76 -9.10 -5.78 8.66
N VAL A 77 -9.21 -5.86 7.33
CA VAL A 77 -10.39 -6.36 6.64
C VAL A 77 -10.17 -7.83 6.33
N ASP A 78 -11.06 -8.68 6.83
CA ASP A 78 -11.02 -10.11 6.54
C ASP A 78 -11.59 -10.35 5.13
N GLU A 79 -10.72 -10.78 4.22
CA GLU A 79 -11.09 -11.03 2.83
C GLU A 79 -12.10 -12.17 2.69
N ASP A 80 -12.12 -13.14 3.63
CA ASP A 80 -13.06 -14.26 3.62
C ASP A 80 -14.47 -13.84 4.02
N GLU A 81 -14.61 -12.72 4.74
CA GLU A 81 -15.90 -12.18 5.16
C GLU A 81 -16.42 -11.08 4.23
N VAL A 82 -15.71 -10.80 3.14
CA VAL A 82 -16.10 -9.76 2.19
C VAL A 82 -17.41 -10.14 1.48
N ASP A 83 -18.37 -9.22 1.52
CA ASP A 83 -19.63 -9.35 0.79
C ASP A 83 -19.38 -9.10 -0.70
N LEU A 84 -19.73 -10.08 -1.55
CA LEU A 84 -19.55 -10.00 -2.99
C LEU A 84 -20.76 -9.35 -3.71
N GLU A 85 -21.80 -8.99 -2.98
CA GLU A 85 -22.95 -8.28 -3.57
C GLU A 85 -22.62 -6.81 -3.88
N ARG A 86 -21.70 -6.25 -3.11
CA ARG A 86 -21.27 -4.85 -3.31
C ARG A 86 -19.75 -4.79 -3.24
N ILE A 87 -19.20 -3.86 -4.00
CA ILE A 87 -17.75 -3.62 -3.98
C ILE A 87 -17.35 -3.00 -2.64
N ASN A 88 -16.30 -3.57 -2.04
CA ASN A 88 -15.72 -3.09 -0.78
C ASN A 88 -14.21 -3.30 -0.81
N ILE A 89 -13.52 -2.80 0.20
CA ILE A 89 -12.08 -3.05 0.35
C ILE A 89 -11.86 -4.56 0.47
N GLY A 90 -10.85 -5.08 -0.23
CA GLY A 90 -10.55 -6.50 -0.29
C GLY A 90 -11.18 -7.22 -1.48
N CYS A 91 -12.03 -6.55 -2.24
CA CYS A 91 -12.61 -7.12 -3.46
C CYS A 91 -11.70 -6.93 -4.66
N LYS A 92 -11.74 -7.91 -5.55
CA LYS A 92 -11.17 -7.82 -6.88
C LYS A 92 -12.32 -7.57 -7.84
N VAL A 93 -12.23 -6.51 -8.64
CA VAL A 93 -13.33 -6.11 -9.51
C VAL A 93 -12.88 -6.09 -10.95
N LYS A 94 -13.76 -6.56 -11.83
CA LYS A 94 -13.59 -6.43 -13.27
C LYS A 94 -14.58 -5.37 -13.73
N ILE A 95 -14.07 -4.33 -14.39
CA ILE A 95 -14.87 -3.21 -14.90
C ILE A 95 -14.64 -3.02 -16.39
N LEU A 96 -15.62 -2.44 -17.05
CA LEU A 96 -15.56 -2.12 -18.48
C LEU A 96 -15.50 -0.61 -18.64
N ASP A 97 -14.49 -0.11 -19.34
CA ASP A 97 -14.46 1.27 -19.80
C ASP A 97 -15.47 1.39 -20.92
N VAL A 98 -16.58 2.09 -20.67
CA VAL A 98 -17.69 2.18 -21.59
C VAL A 98 -17.31 2.89 -22.89
N GLU A 99 -16.46 3.90 -22.82
CA GLU A 99 -16.03 4.69 -23.98
C GLU A 99 -15.15 3.89 -24.94
N TYR A 100 -14.16 3.17 -24.39
CA TYR A 100 -13.17 2.44 -25.19
C TYR A 100 -13.44 0.95 -25.28
N ASN A 101 -14.46 0.46 -24.58
CA ASN A 101 -14.84 -0.96 -24.52
C ASN A 101 -13.68 -1.85 -24.06
N ASP A 102 -12.84 -1.34 -23.14
CA ASP A 102 -11.74 -2.06 -22.55
C ASP A 102 -12.10 -2.62 -21.18
N GLU A 103 -11.75 -3.89 -20.93
CA GLU A 103 -11.90 -4.51 -19.62
C GLU A 103 -10.68 -4.23 -18.77
N LEU A 104 -10.91 -3.83 -17.53
CA LEU A 104 -9.88 -3.56 -16.54
C LEU A 104 -10.16 -4.37 -15.28
N GLU A 105 -9.10 -4.79 -14.61
CA GLU A 105 -9.22 -5.56 -13.38
C GLU A 105 -8.42 -4.87 -12.28
N TYR A 106 -9.07 -4.60 -11.15
CA TYR A 106 -8.47 -3.92 -10.01
C TYR A 106 -8.80 -4.61 -8.70
N LYS A 107 -7.86 -4.55 -7.77
CA LYS A 107 -8.09 -4.92 -6.37
C LYS A 107 -8.26 -3.63 -5.56
N ILE A 108 -9.32 -3.54 -4.77
CA ILE A 108 -9.57 -2.36 -3.93
C ILE A 108 -8.88 -2.59 -2.59
N VAL A 109 -7.97 -1.69 -2.24
CA VAL A 109 -7.15 -1.79 -1.03
C VAL A 109 -7.17 -0.46 -0.27
N GLY A 110 -6.61 -0.45 0.95
CA GLY A 110 -6.38 0.79 1.67
C GLY A 110 -5.25 1.58 1.04
N SER A 111 -5.17 2.89 1.35
CA SER A 111 -4.21 3.80 0.73
C SER A 111 -2.75 3.36 0.89
N THR A 112 -2.40 2.73 2.02
CA THR A 112 -1.04 2.28 2.28
C THR A 112 -0.61 1.10 1.40
N GLU A 113 -1.56 0.31 0.90
CA GLU A 113 -1.29 -0.84 0.04
C GLU A 113 -1.42 -0.53 -1.44
N ALA A 114 -1.88 0.66 -1.80
CA ALA A 114 -2.15 1.01 -3.19
C ALA A 114 -0.89 0.95 -4.06
N ASN A 115 -1.02 0.33 -5.22
CA ASN A 115 0.04 0.23 -6.22
C ASN A 115 -0.60 0.06 -7.60
N SER A 116 -0.71 1.15 -8.34
CA SER A 116 -1.38 1.16 -9.64
C SER A 116 -0.71 0.22 -10.66
N LEU A 117 0.60 0.01 -10.56
CA LEU A 117 1.32 -0.89 -11.46
C LEU A 117 0.93 -2.36 -11.25
N LYS A 118 0.47 -2.71 -10.05
CA LYS A 118 0.01 -4.05 -9.71
C LYS A 118 -1.52 -4.18 -9.72
N GLY A 119 -2.22 -3.16 -10.22
CA GLY A 119 -3.67 -3.16 -10.25
C GLY A 119 -4.34 -3.00 -8.89
N LYS A 120 -3.61 -2.50 -7.89
CA LYS A 120 -4.15 -2.24 -6.56
C LYS A 120 -4.49 -0.76 -6.42
N ILE A 121 -5.76 -0.43 -6.38
CA ILE A 121 -6.21 0.95 -6.26
C ILE A 121 -6.77 1.24 -4.87
N SER A 122 -6.51 2.47 -4.41
CA SER A 122 -6.98 2.91 -3.10
C SER A 122 -8.49 3.14 -3.10
N ASN A 123 -9.12 2.78 -1.98
CA ASN A 123 -10.52 3.15 -1.73
C ASN A 123 -10.73 4.67 -1.71
N GLU A 124 -9.66 5.44 -1.55
CA GLU A 124 -9.70 6.91 -1.54
C GLU A 124 -9.40 7.52 -2.91
N SER A 125 -8.95 6.73 -3.89
CA SER A 125 -8.74 7.21 -5.26
C SER A 125 -10.07 7.52 -5.94
N PRO A 126 -10.10 8.37 -6.99
CA PRO A 126 -11.35 8.68 -7.68
C PRO A 126 -12.09 7.44 -8.18
N VAL A 127 -11.39 6.49 -8.79
CA VAL A 127 -11.98 5.23 -9.28
C VAL A 127 -12.45 4.37 -8.10
N GLY A 128 -11.59 4.21 -7.08
CA GLY A 128 -11.92 3.41 -5.90
C GLY A 128 -13.13 3.93 -5.14
N LYS A 129 -13.20 5.24 -4.92
CA LYS A 129 -14.36 5.87 -4.27
C LYS A 129 -15.65 5.62 -5.03
N ALA A 130 -15.61 5.74 -6.35
CA ALA A 130 -16.80 5.56 -7.19
C ALA A 130 -17.25 4.10 -7.23
N LEU A 131 -16.30 3.16 -7.13
CA LEU A 131 -16.60 1.72 -7.13
C LEU A 131 -17.18 1.21 -5.81
N ILE A 132 -16.75 1.74 -4.67
CA ILE A 132 -17.21 1.29 -3.36
C ILE A 132 -18.74 1.37 -3.27
N GLY A 133 -19.38 0.28 -2.90
CA GLY A 133 -20.82 0.18 -2.76
C GLY A 133 -21.56 -0.16 -4.05
N ALA A 134 -20.88 -0.22 -5.19
CA ALA A 134 -21.49 -0.57 -6.46
C ALA A 134 -21.73 -2.07 -6.57
N LYS A 135 -22.69 -2.44 -7.43
CA LYS A 135 -23.08 -3.84 -7.69
C LYS A 135 -22.75 -4.21 -9.13
N VAL A 136 -22.68 -5.53 -9.39
CA VAL A 136 -22.55 -6.02 -10.76
C VAL A 136 -23.66 -5.46 -11.64
N GLY A 137 -23.30 -4.92 -12.79
CA GLY A 137 -24.23 -4.29 -13.72
C GLY A 137 -24.36 -2.79 -13.57
N ASP A 138 -23.90 -2.20 -12.47
CA ASP A 138 -23.95 -0.76 -12.26
C ASP A 138 -22.97 -0.06 -13.19
N VAL A 139 -23.39 1.12 -13.69
CA VAL A 139 -22.51 2.02 -14.44
C VAL A 139 -22.19 3.18 -13.52
N ILE A 140 -20.91 3.40 -13.26
CA ILE A 140 -20.45 4.46 -12.37
C ILE A 140 -19.75 5.57 -13.16
N ASN A 141 -19.86 6.80 -12.65
CA ASN A 141 -19.17 7.96 -13.21
C ASN A 141 -17.97 8.29 -12.30
N VAL A 142 -16.79 8.41 -12.91
CA VAL A 142 -15.57 8.78 -12.20
C VAL A 142 -15.13 10.15 -12.66
N GLU A 143 -15.13 11.12 -11.76
CA GLU A 143 -14.66 12.47 -12.05
C GLU A 143 -13.15 12.56 -11.78
N THR A 144 -12.40 12.97 -12.81
CA THR A 144 -10.94 13.17 -12.70
C THR A 144 -10.59 14.53 -13.30
N PRO A 145 -9.36 15.04 -13.01
CA PRO A 145 -8.91 16.28 -13.67
C PRO A 145 -8.89 16.19 -15.20
N ALA A 146 -8.79 14.97 -15.77
CA ALA A 146 -8.80 14.75 -17.21
C ALA A 146 -10.23 14.64 -17.80
N GLY A 147 -11.26 14.65 -16.97
CA GLY A 147 -12.66 14.55 -17.41
C GLY A 147 -13.44 13.50 -16.62
N VAL A 148 -14.66 13.21 -17.10
CA VAL A 148 -15.53 12.21 -16.50
C VAL A 148 -15.48 10.92 -17.32
N PHE A 149 -15.21 9.80 -16.64
CA PHE A 149 -15.17 8.49 -17.27
C PHE A 149 -16.28 7.61 -16.72
N GLN A 150 -16.83 6.75 -17.57
CA GLN A 150 -17.87 5.80 -17.17
C GLN A 150 -17.33 4.39 -17.18
N TYR A 151 -17.62 3.65 -16.11
CA TYR A 151 -17.23 2.24 -15.99
C TYR A 151 -18.43 1.40 -15.60
N LYS A 152 -18.56 0.23 -16.23
CA LYS A 152 -19.60 -0.74 -15.89
C LYS A 152 -18.95 -1.85 -15.05
N VAL A 153 -19.56 -2.19 -13.93
CA VAL A 153 -19.11 -3.29 -13.09
C VAL A 153 -19.50 -4.61 -13.71
N LEU A 154 -18.51 -5.42 -14.11
CA LEU A 154 -18.76 -6.71 -14.77
C LEU A 154 -18.76 -7.86 -13.78
N GLU A 155 -17.84 -7.84 -12.81
CA GLU A 155 -17.65 -8.94 -11.87
C GLU A 155 -17.04 -8.47 -10.58
N ILE A 156 -17.48 -9.05 -9.46
CA ILE A 156 -16.92 -8.81 -8.13
C ILE A 156 -16.45 -10.16 -7.59
N GLN A 157 -15.17 -10.24 -7.21
CA GLN A 157 -14.56 -11.48 -6.71
C GLN A 157 -13.81 -11.22 -5.41
N ARG A 158 -13.56 -12.29 -4.66
CA ARG A 158 -12.60 -12.25 -3.56
C ARG A 158 -11.20 -12.17 -4.15
N SER A 159 -10.29 -11.49 -3.45
CA SER A 159 -8.95 -11.24 -3.97
C SER A 159 -7.96 -12.40 -3.78
N ASN A 160 -8.42 -13.56 -3.39
CA ASN A 160 -7.58 -14.75 -3.21
C ASN A 160 -7.12 -15.32 -4.53
#